data_688960ae45fcd2581a85728a970ac426
#
_entry.id   688960ae45fcd2581a85728a970ac426
#
_cell.length_a   1.000
_cell.length_b   1.000
_cell.length_c   1.000
_cell.angle_alpha   90.00
_cell.angle_beta   90.00
_cell.angle_gamma   90.00
#
_symmetry.space_group_name_H-M   'P 1'
#
loop_
_entity.id
_entity.type
_entity.pdbx_description
1 polymer ?
#
loop_
_entity_poly.entity_id
_entity_poly.type
_entity_poly.pdbx_seq_one_letter_code
_entity_poly.pdbx_strand_id
1 'polypeptide(L)'
;DVNVTTLSAAVPVTPGSTQRAIALRVTNTGNGTESFSLLRNSNVVGDDFDPTPSTTSIYFDTDGSGDLSAADVAYAAGSNDPNLAPDAEVVVLLVHDIPAGVTDGQRGRAELTAQAITGTGAPGTVFAGAGTGGVDAVAGTSGGDGVAQGEYLVASVQLNAVKSQTVLDPFGGARPIPGARITYQINVSITGTGTANAVVFTDPVPTNTTYVANSLRLNSAALTDSVDADAGHFTTTPTNQVRIALGDLTSASGTQVLEFAVTIN
;
A
#
# COMPACT_ATOMS: atom_id res chain seq x y z
N ASP A 1 19.95 17.10 -22.56
CA ASP A 1 19.30 15.79 -22.45
C ASP A 1 18.76 15.56 -21.04
N VAL A 2 17.65 14.83 -20.92
CA VAL A 2 17.04 14.47 -19.65
C VAL A 2 16.48 13.06 -19.72
N ASN A 3 16.56 12.33 -18.61
CA ASN A 3 15.92 11.04 -18.42
C ASN A 3 14.98 11.11 -17.22
N VAL A 4 13.77 10.57 -17.39
CA VAL A 4 12.81 10.41 -16.30
C VAL A 4 12.57 8.92 -16.09
N THR A 5 12.63 8.45 -14.85
CA THR A 5 12.42 7.05 -14.50
C THR A 5 11.49 6.90 -13.31
N THR A 6 10.65 5.87 -13.32
CA THR A 6 9.81 5.53 -12.16
C THR A 6 10.64 4.76 -11.14
N LEU A 7 10.56 5.13 -9.86
CA LEU A 7 11.33 4.51 -8.79
C LEU A 7 10.62 3.31 -8.15
N SER A 8 9.31 3.27 -8.24
CA SER A 8 8.48 2.25 -7.59
C SER A 8 7.78 1.34 -8.60
N ALA A 9 7.53 0.10 -8.22
CA ALA A 9 6.43 -0.68 -8.77
C ALA A 9 5.08 0.04 -8.51
N ALA A 10 3.95 -0.54 -8.94
CA ALA A 10 2.63 0.04 -8.68
C ALA A 10 2.43 0.35 -7.18
N VAL A 11 2.00 1.57 -6.87
CA VAL A 11 1.75 2.01 -5.50
C VAL A 11 0.40 1.47 -5.04
N PRO A 12 0.33 0.66 -3.96
CA PRO A 12 -0.93 0.16 -3.45
C PRO A 12 -1.74 1.29 -2.82
N VAL A 13 -3.03 1.38 -3.20
CA VAL A 13 -3.95 2.42 -2.72
C VAL A 13 -5.31 1.83 -2.38
N THR A 14 -6.08 2.52 -1.53
CA THR A 14 -7.46 2.18 -1.24
C THR A 14 -8.42 3.17 -1.90
N PRO A 15 -9.66 2.75 -2.26
CA PRO A 15 -10.66 3.67 -2.78
C PRO A 15 -10.88 4.86 -1.86
N GLY A 16 -10.91 6.08 -2.40
CA GLY A 16 -11.10 7.32 -1.65
C GLY A 16 -9.90 7.78 -0.84
N SER A 17 -8.74 7.13 -0.92
CA SER A 17 -7.51 7.61 -0.26
C SER A 17 -7.01 8.90 -0.93
N THR A 18 -6.47 9.81 -0.12
CA THR A 18 -5.99 11.11 -0.57
C THR A 18 -4.47 11.23 -0.45
N GLN A 19 -3.90 12.17 -1.18
CA GLN A 19 -2.48 12.53 -1.12
C GLN A 19 -1.54 11.32 -1.28
N ARG A 20 -1.86 10.43 -2.23
CA ARG A 20 -1.00 9.28 -2.57
C ARG A 20 0.08 9.72 -3.54
N ALA A 21 1.29 9.27 -3.32
CA ALA A 21 2.45 9.70 -4.11
C ALA A 21 3.00 8.58 -5.00
N ILE A 22 3.40 8.94 -6.22
CA ILE A 22 4.26 8.14 -7.10
C ILE A 22 5.61 8.84 -7.14
N ALA A 23 6.69 8.14 -6.81
CA ALA A 23 8.04 8.67 -6.86
C ALA A 23 8.68 8.41 -8.23
N LEU A 24 9.21 9.48 -8.84
CA LEU A 24 9.94 9.43 -10.09
C LEU A 24 11.27 10.18 -9.93
N ARG A 25 12.24 9.82 -10.74
CA ARG A 25 13.55 10.46 -10.76
C ARG A 25 13.75 11.20 -12.08
N VAL A 26 14.17 12.44 -11.99
CA VAL A 26 14.59 13.26 -13.13
C VAL A 26 16.12 13.38 -13.07
N THR A 27 16.81 12.98 -14.12
CA THR A 27 18.27 13.02 -14.23
C THR A 27 18.68 13.87 -15.44
N ASN A 28 19.54 14.84 -15.23
CA ASN A 28 20.18 15.55 -16.35
C ASN A 28 21.23 14.63 -16.99
N THR A 29 20.96 14.13 -18.18
CA THR A 29 21.91 13.29 -18.94
C THR A 29 22.69 14.09 -20.00
N GLY A 30 22.56 15.41 -19.96
CA GLY A 30 23.33 16.33 -20.79
C GLY A 30 24.71 16.59 -20.21
N ASN A 31 25.52 17.32 -20.98
CA ASN A 31 26.90 17.69 -20.63
C ASN A 31 27.03 19.09 -20.01
N GLY A 32 25.93 19.82 -19.84
CA GLY A 32 25.83 21.13 -19.22
C GLY A 32 24.77 21.18 -18.13
N THR A 33 24.90 22.16 -17.22
CA THR A 33 23.84 22.44 -16.24
C THR A 33 22.57 22.91 -16.95
N GLU A 34 21.44 22.36 -16.59
CA GLU A 34 20.15 22.69 -17.20
C GLU A 34 19.05 22.77 -16.14
N SER A 35 18.10 23.65 -16.36
CA SER A 35 16.86 23.70 -15.56
C SER A 35 15.71 23.01 -16.30
N PHE A 36 14.87 22.31 -15.55
CA PHE A 36 13.78 21.55 -16.14
C PHE A 36 12.42 22.01 -15.61
N SER A 37 11.49 22.33 -16.52
CA SER A 37 10.09 22.46 -16.15
C SER A 37 9.46 21.09 -15.99
N LEU A 38 8.60 20.93 -14.97
CA LEU A 38 7.94 19.67 -14.67
C LEU A 38 6.44 19.77 -14.98
N LEU A 39 5.96 18.85 -15.77
CA LEU A 39 4.56 18.75 -16.19
C LEU A 39 4.02 17.38 -15.81
N ARG A 40 2.79 17.34 -15.32
CA ARG A 40 2.08 16.08 -15.07
C ARG A 40 0.94 15.87 -16.05
N ASN A 41 0.67 14.61 -16.35
CA ASN A 41 -0.54 14.16 -16.99
C ASN A 41 -1.17 13.05 -16.14
N SER A 42 -2.42 13.23 -15.72
CA SER A 42 -3.17 12.24 -14.93
C SER A 42 -4.29 11.57 -15.73
N ASN A 43 -4.33 11.82 -17.02
CA ASN A 43 -5.28 11.23 -17.96
C ASN A 43 -4.50 10.40 -18.98
N VAL A 44 -3.98 9.27 -18.51
CA VAL A 44 -3.14 8.36 -19.29
C VAL A 44 -4.02 7.28 -19.91
N VAL A 45 -3.97 7.16 -21.23
CA VAL A 45 -4.80 6.18 -21.95
C VAL A 45 -4.37 4.74 -21.61
N GLY A 46 -5.35 3.87 -21.37
CA GLY A 46 -5.12 2.43 -21.18
C GLY A 46 -4.99 1.99 -19.73
N ASP A 47 -5.37 2.82 -18.78
CA ASP A 47 -5.59 2.46 -17.40
C ASP A 47 -7.10 2.29 -17.09
N ASP A 48 -7.45 1.94 -15.85
CA ASP A 48 -8.84 1.70 -15.45
C ASP A 48 -9.51 2.95 -14.84
N PHE A 49 -8.70 3.91 -14.35
CA PHE A 49 -9.19 5.16 -13.81
C PHE A 49 -8.13 6.26 -13.86
N ASP A 50 -8.58 7.51 -13.98
CA ASP A 50 -7.73 8.69 -13.87
C ASP A 50 -7.55 9.09 -12.39
N PRO A 51 -6.32 9.08 -11.85
CA PRO A 51 -6.08 9.61 -10.50
C PRO A 51 -6.34 11.12 -10.48
N THR A 52 -7.09 11.59 -9.48
CA THR A 52 -7.41 13.01 -9.35
C THR A 52 -6.21 13.77 -8.79
N PRO A 53 -5.67 14.77 -9.48
CA PRO A 53 -4.55 15.55 -8.96
C PRO A 53 -4.91 16.27 -7.65
N SER A 54 -4.08 16.14 -6.63
CA SER A 54 -4.20 16.96 -5.42
C SER A 54 -3.99 18.44 -5.73
N THR A 55 -4.43 19.35 -4.87
CA THR A 55 -4.32 20.81 -5.08
C THR A 55 -2.91 21.24 -5.44
N THR A 56 -1.90 20.77 -4.70
CA THR A 56 -0.50 20.75 -5.11
C THR A 56 -0.19 19.31 -5.47
N SER A 57 0.28 19.07 -6.67
CA SER A 57 0.36 17.71 -7.21
C SER A 57 1.75 17.29 -7.65
N ILE A 58 2.74 18.19 -7.53
CA ILE A 58 4.15 17.89 -7.76
C ILE A 58 4.94 18.40 -6.56
N TYR A 59 5.79 17.55 -5.98
CA TYR A 59 6.70 17.88 -4.88
C TYR A 59 8.09 17.32 -5.16
N PHE A 60 9.10 17.91 -4.53
CA PHE A 60 10.43 17.32 -4.42
C PHE A 60 10.48 16.47 -3.14
N ASP A 61 10.85 15.22 -3.28
CA ASP A 61 11.09 14.30 -2.16
C ASP A 61 12.43 14.68 -1.51
N THR A 62 12.37 15.43 -0.43
CA THR A 62 13.56 15.97 0.24
C THR A 62 14.07 15.08 1.37
N ASP A 63 13.25 14.17 1.87
CA ASP A 63 13.64 13.22 2.93
C ASP A 63 13.92 11.79 2.40
N GLY A 64 13.68 11.56 1.11
CA GLY A 64 13.93 10.27 0.46
C GLY A 64 12.94 9.18 0.85
N SER A 65 11.76 9.55 1.36
CA SER A 65 10.75 8.60 1.82
C SER A 65 9.99 7.91 0.68
N GLY A 66 9.89 8.55 -0.47
CA GLY A 66 9.06 8.11 -1.60
C GLY A 66 7.55 8.35 -1.41
N ASP A 67 7.14 8.83 -0.24
CA ASP A 67 5.77 9.22 0.10
C ASP A 67 5.72 10.71 0.47
N LEU A 68 4.55 11.36 0.30
CA LEU A 68 4.40 12.77 0.66
C LEU A 68 4.51 12.98 2.17
N SER A 69 5.43 13.85 2.57
CA SER A 69 5.69 14.24 3.96
C SER A 69 5.65 15.76 4.16
N ALA A 70 5.71 16.20 5.41
CA ALA A 70 5.79 17.63 5.74
C ALA A 70 7.18 18.25 5.41
N ALA A 71 8.20 17.41 5.14
CA ALA A 71 9.52 17.86 4.74
C ALA A 71 9.59 18.22 3.25
N ASP A 72 8.66 17.69 2.44
CA ASP A 72 8.72 17.83 1.00
C ASP A 72 8.35 19.23 0.52
N VAL A 73 9.04 19.66 -0.52
CA VAL A 73 8.89 21.01 -1.07
C VAL A 73 8.00 20.99 -2.30
N ALA A 74 6.92 21.77 -2.26
CA ALA A 74 6.02 21.93 -3.39
C ALA A 74 6.76 22.52 -4.61
N TYR A 75 6.56 21.91 -5.77
CA TYR A 75 7.03 22.47 -7.03
C TYR A 75 6.13 23.64 -7.47
N ALA A 76 6.75 24.71 -7.91
CA ALA A 76 6.11 25.89 -8.48
C ALA A 76 6.82 26.29 -9.78
N ALA A 77 6.19 25.99 -10.91
CA ALA A 77 6.76 26.22 -12.23
C ALA A 77 7.27 27.64 -12.42
N GLY A 78 8.48 27.79 -12.95
CA GLY A 78 9.16 29.07 -13.15
C GLY A 78 9.72 29.72 -11.89
N SER A 79 9.50 29.12 -10.70
CA SER A 79 9.97 29.64 -9.43
C SER A 79 11.05 28.76 -8.79
N ASN A 80 10.86 27.43 -8.83
CA ASN A 80 11.83 26.47 -8.28
C ASN A 80 12.06 25.30 -9.23
N ASP A 81 12.09 25.57 -10.54
CA ASP A 81 12.47 24.55 -11.52
C ASP A 81 13.82 23.93 -11.13
N PRO A 82 13.94 22.58 -11.11
CA PRO A 82 15.18 21.94 -10.69
C PRO A 82 16.31 22.25 -11.65
N ASN A 83 17.37 22.89 -11.13
CA ASN A 83 18.58 23.20 -11.87
C ASN A 83 19.63 22.12 -11.58
N LEU A 84 19.85 21.24 -12.55
CA LEU A 84 20.67 20.05 -12.39
C LEU A 84 21.98 20.15 -13.17
N ALA A 85 23.10 19.92 -12.48
CA ALA A 85 24.40 19.72 -13.13
C ALA A 85 24.37 18.43 -13.98
N PRO A 86 25.34 18.21 -14.88
CA PRO A 86 25.48 16.93 -15.57
C PRO A 86 25.48 15.76 -14.59
N ASP A 87 24.73 14.70 -14.90
CA ASP A 87 24.53 13.50 -14.12
C ASP A 87 23.85 13.70 -12.74
N ALA A 88 23.48 14.95 -12.40
CA ALA A 88 22.71 15.21 -11.19
C ALA A 88 21.25 14.80 -11.37
N GLU A 89 20.62 14.44 -10.24
CA GLU A 89 19.24 13.96 -10.21
C GLU A 89 18.44 14.62 -9.09
N VAL A 90 17.11 14.59 -9.25
CA VAL A 90 16.15 14.97 -8.21
C VAL A 90 15.00 13.96 -8.21
N VAL A 91 14.51 13.62 -7.02
CA VAL A 91 13.32 12.79 -6.86
C VAL A 91 12.09 13.69 -6.79
N VAL A 92 11.08 13.34 -7.57
CA VAL A 92 9.82 14.07 -7.72
C VAL A 92 8.65 13.16 -7.35
N LEU A 93 7.74 13.66 -6.54
CA LEU A 93 6.50 13.00 -6.17
C LEU A 93 5.35 13.56 -7.01
N LEU A 94 4.63 12.70 -7.72
CA LEU A 94 3.32 13.02 -8.28
C LEU A 94 2.24 12.63 -7.27
N VAL A 95 1.47 13.63 -6.78
CA VAL A 95 0.52 13.44 -5.68
C VAL A 95 -0.92 13.53 -6.18
N HIS A 96 -1.70 12.50 -5.87
CA HIS A 96 -3.08 12.35 -6.34
C HIS A 96 -4.01 11.85 -5.23
N ASP A 97 -5.29 12.11 -5.43
CA ASP A 97 -6.39 11.52 -4.69
C ASP A 97 -7.00 10.39 -5.54
N ILE A 98 -7.35 9.30 -4.90
CA ILE A 98 -7.90 8.11 -5.56
C ILE A 98 -9.43 8.20 -5.54
N PRO A 99 -10.12 8.07 -6.67
CA PRO A 99 -11.57 8.10 -6.71
C PRO A 99 -12.21 7.05 -5.79
N ALA A 100 -13.31 7.41 -5.12
CA ALA A 100 -13.99 6.49 -4.20
C ALA A 100 -14.70 5.32 -4.89
N GLY A 101 -15.02 5.46 -6.20
CA GLY A 101 -15.75 4.45 -6.97
C GLY A 101 -14.88 3.36 -7.59
N VAL A 102 -13.57 3.37 -7.37
CA VAL A 102 -12.67 2.35 -7.92
C VAL A 102 -12.78 1.05 -7.14
N THR A 103 -12.46 -0.08 -7.78
CA THR A 103 -12.57 -1.42 -7.20
C THR A 103 -11.22 -2.12 -7.17
N ASP A 104 -11.12 -3.16 -6.34
CA ASP A 104 -9.91 -3.96 -6.17
C ASP A 104 -9.34 -4.48 -7.50
N GLY A 105 -8.03 -4.36 -7.67
CA GLY A 105 -7.29 -4.75 -8.87
C GLY A 105 -7.23 -3.70 -9.98
N GLN A 106 -8.04 -2.63 -9.91
CA GLN A 106 -7.99 -1.55 -10.89
C GLN A 106 -6.69 -0.77 -10.78
N ARG A 107 -6.25 -0.25 -11.93
CA ARG A 107 -5.00 0.49 -12.09
C ARG A 107 -5.26 1.89 -12.60
N GLY A 108 -4.62 2.89 -11.99
CA GLY A 108 -4.63 4.27 -12.44
C GLY A 108 -3.20 4.74 -12.68
N ARG A 109 -2.98 5.50 -13.75
CA ARG A 109 -1.65 5.96 -14.14
C ARG A 109 -1.52 7.46 -14.09
N ALA A 110 -0.31 7.91 -13.81
CA ALA A 110 0.08 9.30 -13.95
C ALA A 110 1.46 9.38 -14.59
N GLU A 111 1.68 10.44 -15.36
CA GLU A 111 2.88 10.67 -16.13
C GLU A 111 3.55 11.97 -15.69
N LEU A 112 4.88 11.94 -15.57
CA LEU A 112 5.72 13.10 -15.39
C LEU A 112 6.51 13.34 -16.68
N THR A 113 6.44 14.57 -17.20
CA THR A 113 7.32 15.08 -18.25
C THR A 113 8.26 16.11 -17.65
N ALA A 114 9.56 15.95 -17.87
CA ALA A 114 10.58 16.97 -17.58
C ALA A 114 11.06 17.56 -18.91
N GLN A 115 11.03 18.89 -19.04
CA GLN A 115 11.43 19.60 -20.26
C GLN A 115 12.53 20.61 -19.95
N ALA A 116 13.60 20.59 -20.73
CA ALA A 116 14.68 21.57 -20.64
C ALA A 116 14.14 22.99 -20.92
N ILE A 117 14.46 23.92 -20.02
CA ILE A 117 14.05 25.32 -20.17
C ILE A 117 14.79 26.00 -21.33
N THR A 118 16.02 25.58 -21.61
CA THR A 118 16.78 26.02 -22.80
C THR A 118 15.99 25.75 -24.10
N GLY A 119 15.24 24.67 -24.15
CA GLY A 119 14.36 24.32 -25.26
C GLY A 119 14.34 22.83 -25.55
N THR A 120 13.32 22.43 -26.35
CA THR A 120 13.14 21.05 -26.80
C THR A 120 13.12 21.01 -28.33
N GLY A 121 13.54 19.89 -28.91
CA GLY A 121 13.54 19.71 -30.36
C GLY A 121 14.15 18.38 -30.78
N ALA A 122 14.08 18.05 -32.07
CA ALA A 122 14.73 16.83 -32.57
C ALA A 122 16.22 16.81 -32.22
N PRO A 123 16.83 15.64 -32.03
CA PRO A 123 18.27 15.52 -31.81
C PRO A 123 19.09 16.31 -32.85
N GLY A 124 20.02 17.14 -32.38
CA GLY A 124 20.81 18.05 -33.22
C GLY A 124 20.20 19.45 -33.39
N THR A 125 19.01 19.76 -32.83
CA THR A 125 18.49 21.15 -32.81
C THR A 125 19.42 22.03 -32.01
N VAL A 126 19.81 23.19 -32.62
CA VAL A 126 20.72 24.16 -32.03
C VAL A 126 19.97 25.33 -31.41
N PHE A 127 20.29 25.66 -30.16
CA PHE A 127 19.80 26.81 -29.40
C PHE A 127 20.98 27.79 -29.26
N ALA A 128 21.01 28.78 -30.13
CA ALA A 128 22.16 29.67 -30.26
C ALA A 128 22.42 30.48 -28.99
N GLY A 129 23.65 30.41 -28.48
CA GLY A 129 24.10 31.13 -27.28
C GLY A 129 23.47 30.71 -25.97
N ALA A 130 22.71 29.62 -25.96
CA ALA A 130 21.96 29.14 -24.76
C ALA A 130 22.73 28.15 -23.90
N GLY A 131 23.91 27.71 -24.33
CA GLY A 131 24.77 26.82 -23.57
C GLY A 131 25.64 27.51 -22.53
N THR A 132 26.25 26.72 -21.66
CA THR A 132 27.14 27.23 -20.60
C THR A 132 28.25 28.11 -21.16
N GLY A 133 28.39 29.34 -20.63
CA GLY A 133 29.37 30.29 -21.09
C GLY A 133 29.01 31.00 -22.41
N GLY A 134 27.75 30.89 -22.86
CA GLY A 134 27.27 31.58 -24.05
C GLY A 134 27.57 30.85 -25.38
N VAL A 135 27.99 29.61 -25.33
CA VAL A 135 28.10 28.73 -26.51
C VAL A 135 26.72 28.23 -26.91
N ASP A 136 26.59 27.64 -28.09
CA ASP A 136 25.36 27.04 -28.53
C ASP A 136 25.05 25.77 -27.69
N ALA A 137 23.80 25.64 -27.25
CA ALA A 137 23.29 24.39 -26.74
C ALA A 137 22.72 23.54 -27.87
N VAL A 138 22.83 22.20 -27.76
CA VAL A 138 22.36 21.29 -28.79
C VAL A 138 21.50 20.22 -28.13
N ALA A 139 20.28 20.03 -28.64
CA ALA A 139 19.43 18.93 -28.20
C ALA A 139 20.10 17.58 -28.52
N GLY A 140 20.32 16.77 -27.51
CA GLY A 140 20.85 15.42 -27.67
C GLY A 140 19.74 14.40 -27.96
N THR A 141 19.96 13.14 -27.57
CA THR A 141 19.10 12.01 -27.96
C THR A 141 17.70 12.04 -27.38
N SER A 142 17.50 12.65 -26.21
CA SER A 142 16.16 12.83 -25.62
C SER A 142 15.37 13.99 -26.24
N GLY A 143 16.01 14.85 -27.02
CA GLY A 143 15.36 16.05 -27.58
C GLY A 143 15.15 17.16 -26.54
N GLY A 144 15.72 17.06 -25.35
CA GLY A 144 15.53 18.02 -24.25
C GLY A 144 14.28 17.75 -23.40
N ASP A 145 13.56 16.66 -23.66
CA ASP A 145 12.43 16.21 -22.83
C ASP A 145 12.58 14.74 -22.45
N GLY A 146 11.99 14.37 -21.32
CA GLY A 146 11.95 13.01 -20.80
C GLY A 146 10.60 12.75 -20.16
N VAL A 147 10.08 11.54 -20.33
CA VAL A 147 8.75 11.15 -19.85
C VAL A 147 8.82 9.79 -19.17
N ALA A 148 8.13 9.65 -18.02
CA ALA A 148 7.88 8.35 -17.40
C ALA A 148 6.51 8.32 -16.75
N GLN A 149 5.94 7.11 -16.70
CA GLN A 149 4.65 6.84 -16.08
C GLN A 149 4.85 6.04 -14.79
N GLY A 150 4.09 6.39 -13.77
CA GLY A 150 3.92 5.56 -12.59
C GLY A 150 2.48 5.09 -12.45
N GLU A 151 2.26 4.12 -11.58
CA GLU A 151 0.99 3.42 -11.50
C GLU A 151 0.52 3.28 -10.06
N TYR A 152 -0.77 3.48 -9.83
CA TYR A 152 -1.49 3.07 -8.63
C TYR A 152 -2.19 1.73 -8.88
N LEU A 153 -2.15 0.85 -7.88
CA LEU A 153 -2.93 -0.39 -7.87
C LEU A 153 -3.94 -0.33 -6.73
N VAL A 154 -5.21 -0.38 -7.04
CA VAL A 154 -6.25 -0.47 -5.99
C VAL A 154 -6.13 -1.82 -5.31
N ALA A 155 -5.79 -1.80 -4.02
CA ALA A 155 -5.64 -2.99 -3.19
C ALA A 155 -6.60 -2.88 -2.01
N SER A 156 -7.65 -3.68 -2.02
CA SER A 156 -8.59 -3.79 -0.92
C SER A 156 -8.35 -5.05 -0.11
N VAL A 157 -8.79 -5.04 1.14
CA VAL A 157 -8.76 -6.19 2.04
C VAL A 157 -10.14 -6.33 2.66
N GLN A 158 -10.77 -7.50 2.46
CA GLN A 158 -11.99 -7.86 3.15
C GLN A 158 -11.72 -9.08 4.04
N LEU A 159 -11.81 -8.90 5.35
CA LEU A 159 -11.74 -9.98 6.31
C LEU A 159 -13.14 -10.53 6.56
N ASN A 160 -13.29 -11.83 6.41
CA ASN A 160 -14.50 -12.56 6.69
C ASN A 160 -14.24 -13.55 7.82
N ALA A 161 -15.09 -13.55 8.87
CA ALA A 161 -15.02 -14.48 9.99
C ALA A 161 -16.39 -15.14 10.20
N VAL A 162 -16.44 -16.45 10.08
CA VAL A 162 -17.67 -17.23 10.26
C VAL A 162 -17.49 -18.15 11.46
N LYS A 163 -18.30 -17.95 12.50
CA LYS A 163 -18.33 -18.78 13.71
C LYS A 163 -19.45 -19.81 13.63
N SER A 164 -19.12 -21.05 13.93
CA SER A 164 -20.03 -22.18 14.07
C SER A 164 -19.82 -22.90 15.40
N GLN A 165 -20.72 -23.77 15.79
CA GLN A 165 -20.60 -24.54 17.02
C GLN A 165 -21.16 -25.94 16.86
N THR A 166 -20.59 -26.85 17.62
CA THR A 166 -21.13 -28.20 17.86
C THR A 166 -21.33 -28.42 19.35
N VAL A 167 -22.42 -29.12 19.71
CA VAL A 167 -22.73 -29.41 21.11
C VAL A 167 -22.68 -30.93 21.30
N LEU A 168 -22.04 -31.38 22.37
CA LEU A 168 -22.00 -32.76 22.81
C LEU A 168 -22.41 -32.80 24.28
N ASP A 169 -23.59 -33.38 24.56
CA ASP A 169 -24.07 -33.53 25.92
C ASP A 169 -23.43 -34.76 26.62
N PRO A 170 -23.51 -34.87 27.96
CA PRO A 170 -22.96 -36.00 28.71
C PRO A 170 -23.55 -37.38 28.34
N PHE A 171 -24.65 -37.40 27.59
CA PHE A 171 -25.33 -38.62 27.16
C PHE A 171 -25.06 -38.98 25.69
N GLY A 172 -24.16 -38.23 25.04
CA GLY A 172 -23.78 -38.45 23.62
C GLY A 172 -24.71 -37.79 22.60
N GLY A 173 -25.67 -36.97 23.06
CA GLY A 173 -26.55 -36.17 22.19
C GLY A 173 -26.07 -34.76 21.98
N ALA A 174 -26.89 -33.90 21.36
CA ALA A 174 -26.60 -32.52 21.04
C ALA A 174 -27.44 -31.49 21.84
N ARG A 175 -27.86 -31.84 23.05
CA ARG A 175 -28.70 -30.98 23.90
C ARG A 175 -27.81 -29.97 24.67
N PRO A 176 -28.13 -28.66 24.64
CA PRO A 176 -27.39 -27.65 25.39
C PRO A 176 -27.83 -27.62 26.87
N ILE A 177 -27.49 -28.66 27.62
CA ILE A 177 -27.80 -28.84 29.04
C ILE A 177 -26.53 -28.65 29.88
N PRO A 178 -26.64 -28.41 31.22
CA PRO A 178 -25.49 -28.36 32.11
C PRO A 178 -24.58 -29.60 31.94
N GLY A 179 -23.25 -29.34 31.86
CA GLY A 179 -22.26 -30.37 31.57
C GLY A 179 -22.01 -30.63 30.07
N ALA A 180 -22.85 -30.12 29.18
CA ALA A 180 -22.59 -30.24 27.73
C ALA A 180 -21.36 -29.43 27.31
N ARG A 181 -20.56 -30.02 26.43
CA ARG A 181 -19.41 -29.38 25.79
C ARG A 181 -19.86 -28.71 24.49
N ILE A 182 -19.58 -27.43 24.35
CA ILE A 182 -19.73 -26.69 23.11
C ILE A 182 -18.33 -26.49 22.50
N THR A 183 -18.12 -26.97 21.29
CA THR A 183 -16.91 -26.67 20.52
C THR A 183 -17.25 -25.61 19.50
N TYR A 184 -16.57 -24.44 19.59
CA TYR A 184 -16.65 -23.38 18.61
C TYR A 184 -15.58 -23.59 17.56
N GLN A 185 -15.96 -23.37 16.30
CA GLN A 185 -15.06 -23.30 15.15
C GLN A 185 -15.25 -21.95 14.47
N ILE A 186 -14.16 -21.23 14.25
CA ILE A 186 -14.15 -19.94 13.58
C ILE A 186 -13.26 -20.04 12.35
N ASN A 187 -13.87 -19.80 11.17
CA ASN A 187 -13.16 -19.75 9.90
C ASN A 187 -12.90 -18.30 9.53
N VAL A 188 -11.62 -17.91 9.48
CA VAL A 188 -11.17 -16.57 9.10
C VAL A 188 -10.53 -16.63 7.73
N SER A 189 -11.01 -15.82 6.80
CA SER A 189 -10.48 -15.73 5.44
C SER A 189 -10.34 -14.29 4.98
N ILE A 190 -9.42 -14.06 4.05
CA ILE A 190 -9.18 -12.76 3.42
C ILE A 190 -9.53 -12.87 1.94
N THR A 191 -10.21 -11.85 1.41
CA THR A 191 -10.41 -11.62 -0.01
C THR A 191 -9.85 -10.27 -0.40
N GLY A 192 -9.52 -10.10 -1.69
CA GLY A 192 -8.85 -8.91 -2.21
C GLY A 192 -7.35 -9.10 -2.40
N THR A 193 -6.69 -8.08 -2.96
CA THR A 193 -5.26 -8.13 -3.33
C THR A 193 -4.32 -7.57 -2.25
N GLY A 194 -4.88 -6.95 -1.21
CA GLY A 194 -4.12 -6.35 -0.11
C GLY A 194 -3.71 -7.36 0.98
N THR A 195 -3.01 -6.86 1.98
CA THR A 195 -2.60 -7.59 3.19
C THR A 195 -3.31 -7.03 4.42
N ALA A 196 -3.96 -7.90 5.20
CA ALA A 196 -4.41 -7.55 6.55
C ALA A 196 -3.23 -7.76 7.51
N ASN A 197 -2.66 -6.68 8.04
CA ASN A 197 -1.49 -6.75 8.90
C ASN A 197 -1.86 -7.04 10.35
N ALA A 198 -1.06 -7.87 11.03
CA ALA A 198 -1.13 -8.16 12.47
C ALA A 198 -2.55 -8.56 12.92
N VAL A 199 -3.22 -9.43 12.16
CA VAL A 199 -4.58 -9.89 12.48
C VAL A 199 -4.58 -10.64 13.80
N VAL A 200 -5.48 -10.23 14.70
CA VAL A 200 -5.68 -10.87 16.01
C VAL A 200 -7.15 -11.19 16.16
N PHE A 201 -7.42 -12.44 16.49
CA PHE A 201 -8.75 -12.91 16.87
C PHE A 201 -8.91 -12.90 18.38
N THR A 202 -10.05 -12.42 18.88
CA THR A 202 -10.43 -12.50 20.29
C THR A 202 -11.90 -12.91 20.39
N ASP A 203 -12.20 -13.83 21.34
CA ASP A 203 -13.58 -14.28 21.58
C ASP A 203 -13.82 -14.43 23.10
N PRO A 204 -14.70 -13.62 23.69
CA PRO A 204 -15.08 -13.79 25.08
C PRO A 204 -15.78 -15.12 25.31
N VAL A 205 -15.44 -15.81 26.40
CA VAL A 205 -16.16 -17.00 26.87
C VAL A 205 -17.58 -16.58 27.27
N PRO A 206 -18.63 -17.23 26.71
CA PRO A 206 -20.01 -16.86 27.03
C PRO A 206 -20.34 -17.01 28.52
N THR A 207 -21.22 -16.16 29.03
CA THR A 207 -21.77 -16.27 30.38
C THR A 207 -22.43 -17.63 30.59
N ASN A 208 -22.37 -18.15 31.84
CA ASN A 208 -22.85 -19.47 32.20
C ASN A 208 -22.12 -20.63 31.50
N THR A 209 -20.90 -20.39 31.03
CA THR A 209 -20.00 -21.43 30.53
C THR A 209 -18.61 -21.30 31.15
N THR A 210 -17.86 -22.40 31.16
CA THR A 210 -16.48 -22.45 31.62
C THR A 210 -15.61 -22.92 30.47
N TYR A 211 -14.48 -22.22 30.24
CA TYR A 211 -13.49 -22.60 29.21
C TYR A 211 -12.93 -24.00 29.51
N VAL A 212 -12.79 -24.83 28.48
CA VAL A 212 -12.16 -26.14 28.58
C VAL A 212 -10.66 -25.98 28.33
N ALA A 213 -9.86 -26.21 29.37
CA ALA A 213 -8.41 -26.06 29.30
C ALA A 213 -7.79 -26.93 28.17
N ASN A 214 -6.76 -26.39 27.51
CA ASN A 214 -6.04 -27.02 26.39
C ASN A 214 -6.92 -27.37 25.18
N SER A 215 -8.02 -26.66 25.00
CA SER A 215 -8.91 -26.86 23.85
C SER A 215 -8.61 -25.93 22.67
N LEU A 216 -7.68 -24.97 22.83
CA LEU A 216 -7.34 -23.98 21.83
C LEU A 216 -6.56 -24.61 20.68
N ARG A 217 -6.98 -24.35 19.44
CA ARG A 217 -6.32 -24.84 18.22
C ARG A 217 -6.30 -23.79 17.13
N LEU A 218 -5.25 -23.83 16.33
CA LEU A 218 -5.13 -23.10 15.06
C LEU A 218 -4.75 -24.08 13.95
N ASN A 219 -5.57 -24.16 12.91
CA ASN A 219 -5.37 -25.08 11.79
C ASN A 219 -5.11 -26.54 12.23
N SER A 220 -5.88 -27.01 13.22
CA SER A 220 -5.78 -28.31 13.88
C SER A 220 -4.55 -28.49 14.80
N ALA A 221 -3.57 -27.59 14.78
CA ALA A 221 -2.45 -27.62 15.74
C ALA A 221 -2.93 -27.15 17.12
N ALA A 222 -2.57 -27.89 18.17
CA ALA A 222 -2.88 -27.49 19.55
C ALA A 222 -2.03 -26.27 19.94
N LEU A 223 -2.67 -25.32 20.62
CA LEU A 223 -2.01 -24.18 21.24
C LEU A 223 -2.05 -24.33 22.77
N THR A 224 -1.13 -23.68 23.47
CA THR A 224 -1.15 -23.62 24.93
C THR A 224 -2.16 -22.58 25.42
N ASP A 225 -2.57 -22.68 26.68
CA ASP A 225 -3.44 -21.65 27.27
C ASP A 225 -2.61 -20.49 27.87
N SER A 226 -1.30 -20.63 27.91
CA SER A 226 -0.38 -19.67 28.51
C SER A 226 0.06 -18.58 27.51
N VAL A 227 0.44 -17.43 28.02
CA VAL A 227 1.11 -16.41 27.19
C VAL A 227 2.57 -16.85 27.02
N ASP A 228 2.87 -17.42 25.88
CA ASP A 228 4.21 -17.93 25.54
C ASP A 228 4.58 -17.61 24.06
N ALA A 229 5.38 -18.45 23.41
CA ALA A 229 5.86 -18.22 22.05
C ALA A 229 4.91 -18.69 20.95
N ASP A 230 3.81 -19.40 21.29
CA ASP A 230 2.83 -19.82 20.30
C ASP A 230 1.81 -18.70 19.96
N ALA A 231 0.92 -18.98 19.00
CA ALA A 231 0.02 -17.97 18.46
C ALA A 231 -1.14 -17.61 19.41
N GLY A 232 -1.45 -18.42 20.41
CA GLY A 232 -2.69 -18.28 21.17
C GLY A 232 -2.53 -18.37 22.68
N HIS A 233 -3.53 -17.90 23.40
CA HIS A 233 -3.64 -18.08 24.83
C HIS A 233 -5.07 -17.83 25.31
N PHE A 234 -5.37 -18.31 26.52
CA PHE A 234 -6.60 -17.98 27.25
C PHE A 234 -6.27 -17.03 28.39
N THR A 235 -7.04 -15.95 28.54
CA THR A 235 -6.88 -14.99 29.63
C THR A 235 -8.15 -14.83 30.45
N THR A 236 -8.01 -14.70 31.77
CA THR A 236 -9.10 -14.43 32.70
C THR A 236 -9.21 -12.94 33.06
N THR A 237 -8.19 -12.15 32.76
CA THR A 237 -8.11 -10.72 33.13
C THR A 237 -7.70 -9.89 31.91
N PRO A 238 -8.38 -8.79 31.58
CA PRO A 238 -9.56 -8.22 32.25
C PRO A 238 -10.88 -8.97 31.98
N THR A 239 -10.91 -9.86 30.99
CA THR A 239 -12.09 -10.66 30.63
C THR A 239 -11.69 -12.09 30.33
N ASN A 240 -12.57 -13.06 30.65
CA ASN A 240 -12.42 -14.44 30.17
C ASN A 240 -12.53 -14.47 28.65
N GLN A 241 -11.42 -14.67 27.95
CA GLN A 241 -11.41 -14.70 26.48
C GLN A 241 -10.26 -15.55 25.95
N VAL A 242 -10.51 -16.14 24.79
CA VAL A 242 -9.44 -16.69 23.96
C VAL A 242 -8.86 -15.59 23.07
N ARG A 243 -7.56 -15.66 22.81
CA ARG A 243 -6.86 -14.75 21.89
C ARG A 243 -5.92 -15.56 21.01
N ILE A 244 -5.96 -15.32 19.69
CA ILE A 244 -5.07 -15.97 18.72
C ILE A 244 -4.54 -14.89 17.78
N ALA A 245 -3.21 -14.78 17.69
CA ALA A 245 -2.51 -13.91 16.74
C ALA A 245 -2.33 -14.68 15.42
N LEU A 246 -2.99 -14.23 14.36
CA LEU A 246 -2.90 -14.83 13.04
C LEU A 246 -1.77 -14.25 12.19
N GLY A 247 -1.15 -13.14 12.64
CA GLY A 247 -0.13 -12.43 11.87
C GLY A 247 -0.70 -11.72 10.65
N ASP A 248 0.13 -11.55 9.63
CA ASP A 248 -0.28 -10.92 8.39
C ASP A 248 -0.99 -11.94 7.49
N LEU A 249 -2.19 -11.60 7.03
CA LEU A 249 -3.00 -12.45 6.17
C LEU A 249 -3.26 -11.80 4.80
N THR A 250 -3.17 -12.62 3.76
CA THR A 250 -3.58 -12.29 2.39
C THR A 250 -4.59 -13.31 1.89
N SER A 251 -5.16 -13.11 0.70
CA SER A 251 -6.00 -14.12 0.05
C SER A 251 -5.26 -15.45 -0.18
N ALA A 252 -3.93 -15.42 -0.33
CA ALA A 252 -3.10 -16.61 -0.48
C ALA A 252 -2.87 -17.39 0.83
N SER A 253 -3.14 -16.79 2.01
CA SER A 253 -3.01 -17.45 3.32
C SER A 253 -4.05 -18.57 3.52
N GLY A 254 -5.08 -18.62 2.68
CA GLY A 254 -6.18 -19.55 2.81
C GLY A 254 -7.04 -19.27 4.04
N THR A 255 -7.97 -20.17 4.31
CA THR A 255 -8.83 -20.07 5.50
C THR A 255 -8.08 -20.54 6.74
N GLN A 256 -8.00 -19.66 7.74
CA GLN A 256 -7.48 -19.98 9.06
C GLN A 256 -8.62 -20.54 9.91
N VAL A 257 -8.45 -21.74 10.45
CA VAL A 257 -9.46 -22.45 11.25
C VAL A 257 -9.04 -22.41 12.72
N LEU A 258 -9.84 -21.71 13.52
CA LEU A 258 -9.64 -21.58 14.96
C LEU A 258 -10.68 -22.43 15.70
N GLU A 259 -10.26 -23.11 16.75
CA GLU A 259 -11.18 -23.91 17.58
C GLU A 259 -10.90 -23.70 19.06
N PHE A 260 -11.94 -23.68 19.87
CA PHE A 260 -11.89 -23.79 21.33
C PHE A 260 -13.19 -24.37 21.86
N ALA A 261 -13.18 -24.84 23.11
CA ALA A 261 -14.36 -25.41 23.71
C ALA A 261 -14.70 -24.78 25.06
N VAL A 262 -16.00 -24.84 25.40
CA VAL A 262 -16.52 -24.46 26.71
C VAL A 262 -17.48 -25.56 27.21
N THR A 263 -17.67 -25.62 28.53
CA THR A 263 -18.70 -26.48 29.16
C THR A 263 -19.80 -25.58 29.71
N ILE A 264 -21.06 -25.97 29.53
CA ILE A 264 -22.23 -25.31 30.12
C ILE A 264 -22.23 -25.59 31.62
N ASN A 265 -22.40 -24.57 32.46
CA ASN A 265 -22.43 -24.64 33.91
C ASN A 265 -23.79 -25.20 34.41
#